data_0db3c9bebd436e03c4a9fafe65129b6e
#
_entry.id   0db3c9bebd436e03c4a9fafe65129b6e
#
_cell.length_a   1.000
_cell.length_b   1.000
_cell.length_c   1.000
_cell.angle_alpha   90.00
_cell.angle_beta   90.00
_cell.angle_gamma   90.00
#
_symmetry.space_group_name_H-M   'P 1'
#
loop_
_entity.id
_entity.type
_entity.pdbx_description
1 polymer ?
#
loop_
_entity_poly.entity_id
_entity_poly.type
_entity_poly.pdbx_seq_one_letter_code
_entity_poly.pdbx_strand_id
1 'polypeptide(L)'
;MPRSSPSVLVVGGGAASVFVTVALRERAAALGLPAPEVTVVARDIPVGLGLAYGRAEAHHRLNSPASAMSLSSAEQGGFLAHLDEMGWRDVDGSEASAGSFIPRQVYGGYVAGAFQALLDDPASGVTAVQGEAVSVVDVGGRSAVTLADATELQADVVVLALGNPPPGRVRVPTAGVGRTVDDPWARGALDGIRATDRVLLIGTGLTTIDIATSLARRHPGVVMTATSRHLLLPAVHLVAPVPAWPGFVSSGEAPRLPGLLREFGRQLRTASAAGEPWQPVLDGVRPQIHALWQALDAADRKRFVAHVARRWDVHRHRMAQSVWAELSALIDSGTLTLSADVSGEEFDVAVNCTGPNSVAAPGWSPLVDGLLSAGAVVPDPAGLGFDADASGALVGAAGGVSTRLFAIGAALKGALWETVAVPEVRLVATRIAERVLPA
;
A
#
# COMPACT_ATOMS: atom_id res chain seq x y z
N MET A 1 -9.46 25.44 -31.11
CA MET A 1 -9.86 24.04 -31.09
C MET A 1 -10.04 23.65 -29.64
N PRO A 2 -11.09 22.93 -29.24
CA PRO A 2 -11.17 22.40 -27.89
C PRO A 2 -9.91 21.54 -27.66
N ARG A 3 -9.25 21.73 -26.51
CA ARG A 3 -8.11 20.89 -26.13
C ARG A 3 -8.63 19.44 -26.02
N SER A 4 -8.10 18.52 -26.80
CA SER A 4 -8.34 17.09 -26.60
C SER A 4 -7.70 16.71 -25.27
N SER A 5 -8.43 15.93 -24.45
CA SER A 5 -7.85 15.35 -23.23
C SER A 5 -6.69 14.43 -23.63
N PRO A 6 -5.58 14.41 -22.85
CA PRO A 6 -4.47 13.51 -23.13
C PRO A 6 -4.87 12.05 -22.94
N SER A 7 -4.28 11.15 -23.72
CA SER A 7 -4.37 9.72 -23.49
C SER A 7 -3.47 9.30 -22.33
N VAL A 8 -3.99 8.46 -21.44
CA VAL A 8 -3.28 8.00 -20.25
C VAL A 8 -3.19 6.48 -20.23
N LEU A 9 -1.99 5.94 -20.04
CA LEU A 9 -1.76 4.52 -19.85
C LEU A 9 -1.35 4.26 -18.41
N VAL A 10 -2.10 3.39 -17.73
CA VAL A 10 -1.81 3.01 -16.33
C VAL A 10 -1.26 1.59 -16.32
N VAL A 11 -0.04 1.42 -15.82
CA VAL A 11 0.64 0.11 -15.73
C VAL A 11 0.42 -0.49 -14.35
N GLY A 12 -0.36 -1.56 -14.29
CA GLY A 12 -0.68 -2.32 -13.09
C GLY A 12 -2.19 -2.52 -12.90
N GLY A 13 -2.60 -3.71 -12.44
CA GLY A 13 -4.01 -4.11 -12.30
C GLY A 13 -4.55 -4.00 -10.86
N GLY A 14 -3.87 -3.28 -9.96
CA GLY A 14 -4.31 -3.11 -8.58
C GLY A 14 -5.29 -1.94 -8.37
N ALA A 15 -5.73 -1.75 -7.13
CA ALA A 15 -6.64 -0.67 -6.76
C ALA A 15 -6.10 0.73 -7.12
N ALA A 16 -4.79 0.95 -7.06
CA ALA A 16 -4.19 2.24 -7.40
C ALA A 16 -4.52 2.69 -8.84
N SER A 17 -4.63 1.75 -9.78
CA SER A 17 -5.04 2.04 -11.16
C SER A 17 -6.48 2.55 -11.24
N VAL A 18 -7.37 1.96 -10.43
CA VAL A 18 -8.76 2.39 -10.35
C VAL A 18 -8.86 3.80 -9.75
N PHE A 19 -8.10 4.08 -8.69
CA PHE A 19 -8.04 5.44 -8.11
C PHE A 19 -7.59 6.48 -9.11
N VAL A 20 -6.55 6.19 -9.92
CA VAL A 20 -6.08 7.11 -10.98
C VAL A 20 -7.16 7.32 -12.03
N THR A 21 -7.81 6.25 -12.48
CA THR A 21 -8.88 6.32 -13.49
C THR A 21 -10.06 7.16 -13.01
N VAL A 22 -10.52 6.92 -11.77
CA VAL A 22 -11.62 7.69 -11.15
C VAL A 22 -11.23 9.17 -11.01
N ALA A 23 -10.05 9.46 -10.47
CA ALA A 23 -9.58 10.84 -10.27
C ALA A 23 -9.44 11.63 -11.58
N LEU A 24 -8.95 11.00 -12.65
CA LEU A 24 -8.86 11.63 -13.98
C LEU A 24 -10.25 11.99 -14.53
N ARG A 25 -11.22 11.10 -14.36
CA ARG A 25 -12.60 11.36 -14.80
C ARG A 25 -13.28 12.44 -13.99
N GLU A 26 -13.15 12.41 -12.66
CA GLU A 26 -13.66 13.46 -11.77
C GLU A 26 -13.07 14.82 -12.12
N ARG A 27 -11.76 14.85 -12.39
CA ARG A 27 -11.08 16.09 -12.77
C ARG A 27 -11.56 16.61 -14.13
N ALA A 28 -11.71 15.75 -15.13
CA ALA A 28 -12.24 16.14 -16.44
C ALA A 28 -13.67 16.70 -16.33
N ALA A 29 -14.54 16.02 -15.57
CA ALA A 29 -15.90 16.46 -15.30
C ALA A 29 -15.94 17.84 -14.61
N ALA A 30 -15.10 18.04 -13.59
CA ALA A 30 -15.00 19.31 -12.87
C ALA A 30 -14.54 20.48 -13.75
N LEU A 31 -13.76 20.20 -14.80
CA LEU A 31 -13.29 21.17 -15.77
C LEU A 31 -14.21 21.33 -17.00
N GLY A 32 -15.29 20.53 -17.11
CA GLY A 32 -16.13 20.49 -18.29
C GLY A 32 -15.40 19.97 -19.55
N LEU A 33 -14.35 19.17 -19.36
CA LEU A 33 -13.58 18.53 -20.45
C LEU A 33 -14.16 17.18 -20.83
N PRO A 34 -13.94 16.72 -22.07
CA PRO A 34 -14.22 15.32 -22.43
C PRO A 34 -13.46 14.36 -21.52
N ALA A 35 -14.06 13.19 -21.24
CA ALA A 35 -13.38 12.13 -20.51
C ALA A 35 -12.06 11.75 -21.20
N PRO A 36 -10.93 11.63 -20.47
CA PRO A 36 -9.67 11.20 -21.06
C PRO A 36 -9.75 9.72 -21.47
N GLU A 37 -9.03 9.37 -22.52
CA GLU A 37 -8.81 7.97 -22.85
C GLU A 37 -7.84 7.37 -21.84
N VAL A 38 -8.30 6.34 -21.11
CA VAL A 38 -7.49 5.65 -20.09
C VAL A 38 -7.38 4.17 -20.44
N THR A 39 -6.17 3.70 -20.71
CA THR A 39 -5.88 2.28 -20.93
C THR A 39 -5.15 1.72 -19.69
N VAL A 40 -5.72 0.70 -19.04
CA VAL A 40 -5.08 0.00 -17.93
C VAL A 40 -4.46 -1.30 -18.43
N VAL A 41 -3.13 -1.43 -18.27
CA VAL A 41 -2.39 -2.67 -18.56
C VAL A 41 -2.23 -3.47 -17.28
N ALA A 42 -2.75 -4.70 -17.27
CA ALA A 42 -2.74 -5.57 -16.11
C ALA A 42 -2.37 -7.02 -16.46
N ARG A 43 -1.51 -7.64 -15.65
CA ARG A 43 -1.19 -9.08 -15.80
C ARG A 43 -2.38 -9.97 -15.47
N ASP A 44 -3.08 -9.64 -14.40
CA ASP A 44 -4.25 -10.38 -13.92
C ASP A 44 -5.52 -9.52 -14.09
N ILE A 45 -6.60 -10.16 -14.50
CA ILE A 45 -7.96 -9.60 -14.58
C ILE A 45 -8.84 -10.33 -13.55
N PRO A 46 -9.82 -9.66 -12.90
CA PRO A 46 -10.24 -8.26 -13.09
C PRO A 46 -9.28 -7.25 -12.47
N VAL A 47 -9.26 -6.04 -13.06
CA VAL A 47 -8.54 -4.88 -12.53
C VAL A 47 -9.20 -4.44 -11.21
N GLY A 48 -8.38 -3.94 -10.27
CA GLY A 48 -8.83 -3.46 -8.96
C GLY A 48 -8.38 -4.33 -7.80
N LEU A 49 -8.26 -5.64 -8.00
CA LEU A 49 -7.90 -6.57 -6.93
C LEU A 49 -6.43 -6.49 -6.53
N GLY A 50 -5.52 -6.60 -7.50
CA GLY A 50 -4.08 -6.64 -7.24
C GLY A 50 -3.69 -7.67 -6.17
N LEU A 51 -2.50 -7.47 -5.57
CA LEU A 51 -2.01 -8.33 -4.50
C LEU A 51 -2.83 -8.17 -3.20
N ALA A 52 -3.17 -6.94 -2.85
CA ALA A 52 -3.74 -6.61 -1.54
C ALA A 52 -5.13 -7.21 -1.30
N TYR A 53 -5.93 -7.33 -2.35
CA TYR A 53 -7.32 -7.81 -2.27
C TYR A 53 -7.52 -9.14 -2.97
N GLY A 54 -6.80 -9.41 -4.06
CA GLY A 54 -6.94 -10.64 -4.84
C GLY A 54 -6.24 -11.86 -4.21
N ARG A 55 -5.37 -11.65 -3.23
CA ARG A 55 -4.70 -12.73 -2.47
C ARG A 55 -5.20 -12.84 -1.03
N ALA A 56 -6.05 -11.92 -0.60
CA ALA A 56 -6.62 -11.96 0.74
C ALA A 56 -7.56 -13.17 0.88
N GLU A 57 -7.54 -13.80 2.04
CA GLU A 57 -8.56 -14.79 2.43
C GLU A 57 -9.79 -14.09 3.03
N ALA A 58 -10.91 -14.80 3.12
CA ALA A 58 -12.19 -14.22 3.55
C ALA A 58 -12.14 -13.59 4.97
N HIS A 59 -11.25 -14.08 5.82
CA HIS A 59 -11.07 -13.56 7.18
C HIS A 59 -10.06 -12.40 7.27
N HIS A 60 -9.28 -12.15 6.23
CA HIS A 60 -8.34 -11.02 6.23
C HIS A 60 -9.08 -9.70 6.17
N ARG A 61 -8.98 -8.91 7.22
CA ARG A 61 -9.66 -7.62 7.34
C ARG A 61 -8.79 -6.47 6.88
N LEU A 62 -9.47 -5.40 6.47
CA LEU A 62 -8.83 -4.09 6.27
C LEU A 62 -8.25 -3.62 7.60
N ASN A 63 -7.18 -2.85 7.52
CA ASN A 63 -6.57 -2.15 8.66
C ASN A 63 -6.94 -0.67 8.73
N SER A 64 -7.92 -0.26 7.93
CA SER A 64 -8.54 1.07 7.93
C SER A 64 -10.05 0.91 8.05
N PRO A 65 -10.75 1.82 8.77
CA PRO A 65 -12.19 1.76 8.92
C PRO A 65 -12.91 2.05 7.60
N ALA A 66 -14.11 1.52 7.42
CA ALA A 66 -14.89 1.61 6.19
C ALA A 66 -15.12 3.06 5.74
N SER A 67 -15.26 4.01 6.67
CA SER A 67 -15.41 5.44 6.36
C SER A 67 -14.20 6.05 5.60
N ALA A 68 -13.02 5.45 5.71
CA ALA A 68 -11.81 5.93 5.05
C ALA A 68 -11.61 5.33 3.65
N MET A 69 -12.48 4.40 3.22
CA MET A 69 -12.23 3.49 2.10
C MET A 69 -12.94 3.87 0.79
N SER A 70 -13.46 5.10 0.67
CA SER A 70 -14.08 5.57 -0.59
C SER A 70 -13.08 5.66 -1.72
N LEU A 71 -13.50 5.32 -2.95
CA LEU A 71 -12.72 5.49 -4.18
C LEU A 71 -12.62 6.95 -4.59
N SER A 72 -13.74 7.67 -4.52
CA SER A 72 -13.86 9.07 -4.92
C SER A 72 -13.36 10.03 -3.84
N SER A 73 -12.74 11.13 -4.26
CA SER A 73 -12.43 12.27 -3.39
C SER A 73 -13.64 13.19 -3.21
N ALA A 74 -14.52 13.23 -4.20
CA ALA A 74 -15.75 14.04 -4.18
C ALA A 74 -16.86 13.36 -3.38
N GLU A 75 -16.90 12.03 -3.34
CA GLU A 75 -17.94 11.23 -2.68
C GLU A 75 -17.37 10.48 -1.48
N GLN A 76 -17.32 11.14 -0.35
CA GLN A 76 -16.92 10.52 0.92
C GLN A 76 -18.07 9.61 1.42
N GLY A 77 -17.75 8.35 1.77
CA GLY A 77 -18.75 7.37 2.21
C GLY A 77 -19.22 6.40 1.13
N GLY A 78 -18.75 6.49 -0.13
CA GLY A 78 -19.18 5.61 -1.21
C GLY A 78 -19.02 4.12 -0.93
N PHE A 79 -17.98 3.71 -0.18
CA PHE A 79 -17.85 2.31 0.23
C PHE A 79 -18.93 1.89 1.26
N LEU A 80 -19.28 2.76 2.21
CA LEU A 80 -20.34 2.49 3.16
C LEU A 80 -21.71 2.39 2.46
N ALA A 81 -21.99 3.30 1.53
CA ALA A 81 -23.22 3.27 0.72
C ALA A 81 -23.29 1.95 -0.08
N HIS A 82 -22.20 1.53 -0.70
CA HIS A 82 -22.13 0.25 -1.41
C HIS A 82 -22.41 -0.96 -0.50
N LEU A 83 -21.89 -0.97 0.74
CA LEU A 83 -22.16 -2.03 1.71
C LEU A 83 -23.63 -2.07 2.12
N ASP A 84 -24.26 -0.90 2.29
CA ASP A 84 -25.68 -0.77 2.60
C ASP A 84 -26.56 -1.27 1.44
N GLU A 85 -26.26 -0.83 0.22
CA GLU A 85 -26.96 -1.28 -1.01
C GLU A 85 -26.88 -2.80 -1.21
N MET A 86 -25.74 -3.42 -0.85
CA MET A 86 -25.58 -4.89 -0.90
C MET A 86 -26.28 -5.61 0.26
N GLY A 87 -26.76 -4.89 1.27
CA GLY A 87 -27.25 -5.49 2.50
C GLY A 87 -26.17 -6.27 3.26
N TRP A 88 -24.92 -5.83 3.18
CA TRP A 88 -23.78 -6.56 3.76
C TRP A 88 -23.90 -6.66 5.28
N ARG A 89 -23.60 -7.86 5.80
CA ARG A 89 -23.55 -8.16 7.23
C ARG A 89 -22.21 -8.84 7.55
N ASP A 90 -21.68 -8.54 8.74
CA ASP A 90 -20.52 -9.28 9.26
C ASP A 90 -20.93 -10.69 9.73
N VAL A 91 -19.94 -11.52 10.05
CA VAL A 91 -20.14 -12.91 10.50
C VAL A 91 -21.01 -13.02 11.77
N ASP A 92 -21.06 -11.98 12.58
CA ASP A 92 -21.92 -11.86 13.77
C ASP A 92 -23.30 -11.28 13.49
N GLY A 93 -23.62 -11.02 12.21
CA GLY A 93 -24.89 -10.43 11.76
C GLY A 93 -24.95 -8.91 11.88
N SER A 94 -23.91 -8.22 12.36
CA SER A 94 -23.88 -6.77 12.48
C SER A 94 -23.82 -6.06 11.14
N GLU A 95 -24.46 -4.89 11.04
CA GLU A 95 -24.36 -4.00 9.88
C GLU A 95 -23.01 -3.28 9.85
N ALA A 96 -22.59 -2.89 8.64
CA ALA A 96 -21.42 -2.04 8.49
C ALA A 96 -21.67 -0.65 9.08
N SER A 97 -20.68 -0.13 9.77
CA SER A 97 -20.65 1.24 10.30
C SER A 97 -19.38 1.96 9.83
N ALA A 98 -19.31 3.26 10.07
CA ALA A 98 -18.14 4.08 9.75
C ALA A 98 -16.86 3.52 10.36
N GLY A 99 -16.92 2.89 11.53
CA GLY A 99 -15.79 2.30 12.25
C GLY A 99 -15.51 0.84 11.92
N SER A 100 -16.33 0.18 11.10
CA SER A 100 -16.17 -1.26 10.80
C SER A 100 -14.94 -1.55 9.97
N PHE A 101 -14.28 -2.67 10.28
CA PHE A 101 -13.13 -3.19 9.53
C PHE A 101 -13.61 -4.36 8.67
N ILE A 102 -13.87 -4.10 7.41
CA ILE A 102 -14.49 -5.00 6.44
C ILE A 102 -13.46 -6.01 5.91
N PRO A 103 -13.85 -7.25 5.52
CA PRO A 103 -12.96 -8.18 4.84
C PRO A 103 -12.36 -7.56 3.56
N ARG A 104 -11.05 -7.81 3.32
CA ARG A 104 -10.35 -7.25 2.15
C ARG A 104 -10.97 -7.68 0.82
N GLN A 105 -11.51 -8.91 0.74
CA GLN A 105 -12.18 -9.41 -0.46
C GLN A 105 -13.43 -8.58 -0.81
N VAL A 106 -14.21 -8.18 0.20
CA VAL A 106 -15.42 -7.35 -0.01
C VAL A 106 -15.04 -5.99 -0.57
N TYR A 107 -14.00 -5.36 -0.01
CA TYR A 107 -13.48 -4.11 -0.55
C TYR A 107 -12.91 -4.28 -1.96
N GLY A 108 -12.19 -5.38 -2.21
CA GLY A 108 -11.71 -5.72 -3.54
C GLY A 108 -12.83 -5.82 -4.56
N GLY A 109 -13.95 -6.43 -4.19
CA GLY A 109 -15.16 -6.49 -5.02
C GLY A 109 -15.72 -5.11 -5.36
N TYR A 110 -15.78 -4.21 -4.38
CA TYR A 110 -16.19 -2.82 -4.59
C TYR A 110 -15.28 -2.09 -5.59
N VAL A 111 -13.95 -2.20 -5.44
CA VAL A 111 -12.99 -1.56 -6.33
C VAL A 111 -13.06 -2.15 -7.74
N ALA A 112 -13.11 -3.48 -7.87
CA ALA A 112 -13.20 -4.15 -9.17
C ALA A 112 -14.54 -3.87 -9.85
N GLY A 113 -15.65 -3.85 -9.11
CA GLY A 113 -16.97 -3.52 -9.62
C GLY A 113 -17.06 -2.09 -10.15
N ALA A 114 -16.46 -1.13 -9.45
CA ALA A 114 -16.39 0.25 -9.91
C ALA A 114 -15.59 0.39 -11.23
N PHE A 115 -14.50 -0.36 -11.38
CA PHE A 115 -13.73 -0.36 -12.63
C PHE A 115 -14.49 -1.07 -13.75
N GLN A 116 -15.18 -2.19 -13.47
CA GLN A 116 -16.00 -2.89 -14.45
C GLN A 116 -17.13 -2.00 -14.98
N ALA A 117 -17.79 -1.24 -14.12
CA ALA A 117 -18.82 -0.28 -14.53
C ALA A 117 -18.27 0.77 -15.52
N LEU A 118 -17.00 1.17 -15.37
CA LEU A 118 -16.33 2.05 -16.34
C LEU A 118 -16.03 1.34 -17.65
N LEU A 119 -15.66 0.07 -17.64
CA LEU A 119 -15.46 -0.72 -18.88
C LEU A 119 -16.76 -0.96 -19.64
N ASP A 120 -17.87 -1.12 -18.92
CA ASP A 120 -19.18 -1.40 -19.51
C ASP A 120 -19.85 -0.13 -20.09
N ASP A 121 -19.36 1.07 -19.72
CA ASP A 121 -19.83 2.35 -20.27
C ASP A 121 -18.97 2.79 -21.46
N PRO A 122 -19.47 2.68 -22.71
CA PRO A 122 -18.71 3.11 -23.90
C PRO A 122 -18.31 4.58 -23.89
N ALA A 123 -19.02 5.44 -23.14
CA ALA A 123 -18.72 6.85 -23.02
C ALA A 123 -17.60 7.13 -22.00
N SER A 124 -17.18 6.11 -21.25
CA SER A 124 -16.14 6.24 -20.23
C SER A 124 -14.77 6.59 -20.81
N GLY A 125 -14.43 6.14 -22.01
CA GLY A 125 -13.08 6.21 -22.57
C GLY A 125 -12.07 5.28 -21.86
N VAL A 126 -12.55 4.30 -21.05
CA VAL A 126 -11.71 3.38 -20.29
C VAL A 126 -11.61 2.03 -20.99
N THR A 127 -10.39 1.52 -21.10
CA THR A 127 -10.11 0.19 -21.65
C THR A 127 -9.13 -0.57 -20.74
N ALA A 128 -9.16 -1.91 -20.81
CA ALA A 128 -8.21 -2.77 -20.15
C ALA A 128 -7.50 -3.68 -21.16
N VAL A 129 -6.18 -3.80 -21.02
CA VAL A 129 -5.35 -4.70 -21.82
C VAL A 129 -4.69 -5.69 -20.87
N GLN A 130 -4.91 -6.98 -21.08
CA GLN A 130 -4.23 -8.02 -20.32
C GLN A 130 -2.81 -8.19 -20.89
N GLY A 131 -1.81 -7.99 -20.05
CA GLY A 131 -0.40 -8.13 -20.42
C GLY A 131 0.53 -7.65 -19.34
N GLU A 132 1.81 -7.93 -19.49
CA GLU A 132 2.89 -7.46 -18.64
C GLU A 132 3.70 -6.41 -19.39
N ALA A 133 3.70 -5.18 -18.90
CA ALA A 133 4.56 -4.13 -19.42
C ALA A 133 6.02 -4.42 -19.05
N VAL A 134 6.91 -4.45 -20.04
CA VAL A 134 8.34 -4.74 -19.86
C VAL A 134 9.24 -3.57 -20.21
N SER A 135 8.72 -2.56 -20.90
CA SER A 135 9.48 -1.35 -21.27
C SER A 135 8.56 -0.13 -21.35
N VAL A 136 9.11 1.03 -21.01
CA VAL A 136 8.54 2.36 -21.29
C VAL A 136 9.64 3.25 -21.81
N VAL A 137 9.44 3.83 -22.99
CA VAL A 137 10.39 4.75 -23.64
C VAL A 137 9.65 5.98 -24.19
N ASP A 138 10.35 7.12 -24.27
CA ASP A 138 9.83 8.30 -24.97
C ASP A 138 10.13 8.19 -26.47
N VAL A 139 9.10 8.32 -27.28
CA VAL A 139 9.19 8.27 -28.75
C VAL A 139 8.44 9.45 -29.34
N GLY A 140 9.19 10.44 -29.82
CA GLY A 140 8.60 11.59 -30.53
C GLY A 140 7.64 12.43 -29.70
N GLY A 141 7.83 12.47 -28.37
CA GLY A 141 7.00 13.25 -27.47
C GLY A 141 5.77 12.50 -26.95
N ARG A 142 5.69 11.19 -27.17
CA ARG A 142 4.73 10.26 -26.55
C ARG A 142 5.48 9.13 -25.84
N SER A 143 4.84 8.48 -24.90
CA SER A 143 5.39 7.30 -24.24
C SER A 143 4.95 6.05 -24.98
N ALA A 144 5.90 5.20 -25.42
CA ALA A 144 5.65 3.87 -25.94
C ALA A 144 5.87 2.84 -24.83
N VAL A 145 4.88 1.99 -24.60
CA VAL A 145 4.90 0.90 -23.61
C VAL A 145 4.88 -0.43 -24.37
N THR A 146 5.92 -1.24 -24.18
CA THR A 146 6.02 -2.57 -24.76
C THR A 146 5.59 -3.63 -23.77
N LEU A 147 4.73 -4.54 -24.19
CA LEU A 147 4.30 -5.70 -23.41
C LEU A 147 5.22 -6.91 -23.66
N ALA A 148 5.15 -7.92 -22.80
CA ALA A 148 5.97 -9.13 -22.90
C ALA A 148 5.72 -9.95 -24.19
N ASP A 149 4.55 -9.81 -24.80
CA ASP A 149 4.19 -10.41 -26.08
C ASP A 149 4.60 -9.55 -27.30
N ALA A 150 5.40 -8.50 -27.08
CA ALA A 150 5.83 -7.50 -28.06
C ALA A 150 4.71 -6.56 -28.57
N THR A 151 3.52 -6.57 -27.98
CA THR A 151 2.49 -5.54 -28.25
C THR A 151 3.01 -4.19 -27.81
N GLU A 152 2.83 -3.17 -28.63
CA GLU A 152 3.23 -1.79 -28.37
C GLU A 152 2.00 -0.89 -28.21
N LEU A 153 1.94 -0.15 -27.09
CA LEU A 153 0.88 0.80 -26.78
C LEU A 153 1.49 2.19 -26.64
N GLN A 154 0.81 3.23 -27.10
CA GLN A 154 1.27 4.60 -27.02
C GLN A 154 0.30 5.49 -26.24
N ALA A 155 0.82 6.36 -25.38
CA ALA A 155 0.06 7.33 -24.62
C ALA A 155 0.82 8.64 -24.44
N ASP A 156 0.09 9.72 -24.15
CA ASP A 156 0.70 10.99 -23.80
C ASP A 156 1.29 10.98 -22.39
N VAL A 157 0.68 10.18 -21.49
CA VAL A 157 1.08 10.04 -20.09
C VAL A 157 1.06 8.57 -19.69
N VAL A 158 2.06 8.15 -18.91
CA VAL A 158 2.12 6.82 -18.28
C VAL A 158 2.13 6.98 -16.75
N VAL A 159 1.29 6.20 -16.06
CA VAL A 159 1.26 6.11 -14.59
C VAL A 159 1.65 4.72 -14.15
N LEU A 160 2.72 4.60 -13.40
CA LEU A 160 3.22 3.34 -12.84
C LEU A 160 2.49 3.01 -11.53
N ALA A 161 1.49 2.12 -11.60
CA ALA A 161 0.72 1.60 -10.47
C ALA A 161 1.16 0.17 -10.10
N LEU A 162 2.46 -0.04 -9.93
CA LEU A 162 3.14 -1.34 -9.89
C LEU A 162 2.78 -2.19 -8.65
N GLY A 163 2.21 -1.57 -7.61
CA GLY A 163 1.94 -2.24 -6.33
C GLY A 163 3.23 -2.53 -5.55
N ASN A 164 3.14 -3.53 -4.66
CA ASN A 164 4.28 -3.98 -3.87
C ASN A 164 5.07 -5.05 -4.63
N PRO A 165 6.41 -4.95 -4.69
CA PRO A 165 7.26 -6.04 -5.15
C PRO A 165 7.23 -7.22 -4.16
N PRO A 166 7.71 -8.41 -4.56
CA PRO A 166 7.93 -9.51 -3.64
C PRO A 166 8.83 -9.11 -2.47
N PRO A 167 8.76 -9.79 -1.32
CA PRO A 167 9.68 -9.57 -0.21
C PRO A 167 11.14 -9.74 -0.66
N GLY A 168 12.02 -8.94 -0.07
CA GLY A 168 13.46 -9.13 -0.27
C GLY A 168 13.95 -10.42 0.37
N ARG A 169 15.11 -10.93 -0.07
CA ARG A 169 15.73 -12.09 0.57
C ARG A 169 16.00 -11.80 2.05
N VAL A 170 15.63 -12.73 2.90
CA VAL A 170 15.85 -12.65 4.34
C VAL A 170 16.85 -13.72 4.77
N ARG A 171 17.73 -13.35 5.71
CA ARG A 171 18.55 -14.35 6.40
C ARG A 171 17.70 -15.05 7.43
N VAL A 172 17.56 -16.37 7.30
CA VAL A 172 16.90 -17.20 8.29
C VAL A 172 17.76 -17.21 9.57
N PRO A 173 17.20 -16.89 10.75
CA PRO A 173 17.98 -16.70 11.98
C PRO A 173 18.42 -18.02 12.67
N THR A 174 18.10 -19.17 12.08
CA THR A 174 18.56 -20.50 12.51
C THR A 174 19.03 -21.33 11.33
N ALA A 175 19.91 -22.30 11.55
CA ALA A 175 20.38 -23.23 10.51
C ALA A 175 19.41 -24.44 10.34
N GLY A 176 18.56 -24.71 11.33
CA GLY A 176 17.66 -25.87 11.34
C GLY A 176 16.34 -25.57 10.64
N VAL A 177 16.35 -25.29 9.33
CA VAL A 177 15.13 -25.08 8.54
C VAL A 177 15.11 -26.01 7.34
N GLY A 178 14.03 -26.79 7.22
CA GLY A 178 13.85 -27.73 6.12
C GLY A 178 13.62 -27.04 4.76
N ARG A 179 12.74 -26.03 4.71
CA ARG A 179 12.47 -25.22 3.49
C ARG A 179 12.07 -23.79 3.82
N THR A 180 12.20 -22.88 2.84
CA THR A 180 11.80 -21.47 2.97
C THR A 180 10.70 -21.14 1.98
N VAL A 181 9.73 -20.33 2.43
CA VAL A 181 8.74 -19.65 1.62
C VAL A 181 9.15 -18.17 1.53
N ASP A 182 9.73 -17.76 0.41
CA ASP A 182 10.29 -16.42 0.24
C ASP A 182 9.19 -15.36 0.05
N ASP A 183 8.09 -15.71 -0.64
CA ASP A 183 6.93 -14.85 -0.84
C ASP A 183 5.66 -15.57 -0.39
N PRO A 184 5.10 -15.24 0.78
CA PRO A 184 3.90 -15.89 1.30
C PRO A 184 2.63 -15.55 0.50
N TRP A 185 2.67 -14.50 -0.34
CA TRP A 185 1.55 -14.07 -1.17
C TRP A 185 1.57 -14.68 -2.58
N ALA A 186 2.63 -15.40 -2.96
CA ALA A 186 2.66 -16.14 -4.22
C ALA A 186 1.57 -17.23 -4.23
N ARG A 187 1.04 -17.54 -5.43
CA ARG A 187 0.00 -18.58 -5.57
C ARG A 187 0.53 -19.93 -5.05
N GLY A 188 -0.22 -20.56 -4.16
CA GLY A 188 0.14 -21.86 -3.61
C GLY A 188 1.34 -21.88 -2.67
N ALA A 189 1.88 -20.71 -2.30
CA ALA A 189 3.09 -20.64 -1.47
C ALA A 189 2.97 -21.38 -0.11
N LEU A 190 1.78 -21.37 0.45
CA LEU A 190 1.48 -22.01 1.74
C LEU A 190 0.90 -23.43 1.63
N ASP A 191 0.57 -23.92 0.42
CA ASP A 191 -0.17 -25.17 0.24
C ASP A 191 0.62 -26.41 0.69
N GLY A 192 1.94 -26.34 0.71
CA GLY A 192 2.79 -27.45 1.17
C GLY A 192 3.04 -27.46 2.68
N ILE A 193 2.43 -26.58 3.49
CA ILE A 193 2.53 -26.57 4.95
C ILE A 193 1.51 -27.56 5.52
N ARG A 194 1.89 -28.34 6.53
CA ARG A 194 1.08 -29.39 7.15
C ARG A 194 0.78 -29.05 8.61
N ALA A 195 -0.27 -29.63 9.16
CA ALA A 195 -0.63 -29.46 10.57
C ALA A 195 0.46 -29.91 11.56
N THR A 196 1.35 -30.80 11.12
CA THR A 196 2.47 -31.33 11.93
C THR A 196 3.74 -30.50 11.82
N ASP A 197 3.78 -29.52 10.91
CA ASP A 197 4.98 -28.73 10.67
C ASP A 197 5.18 -27.70 11.78
N ARG A 198 6.44 -27.53 12.20
CA ARG A 198 6.88 -26.40 13.01
C ARG A 198 7.23 -25.24 12.07
N VAL A 199 6.50 -24.15 12.15
CA VAL A 199 6.62 -23.03 11.21
C VAL A 199 7.27 -21.82 11.86
N LEU A 200 8.36 -21.32 11.26
CA LEU A 200 8.99 -20.07 11.63
C LEU A 200 8.44 -18.93 10.76
N LEU A 201 7.82 -17.92 11.37
CA LEU A 201 7.39 -16.69 10.71
C LEU A 201 8.45 -15.59 10.94
N ILE A 202 9.14 -15.15 9.88
CA ILE A 202 10.19 -14.14 9.97
C ILE A 202 9.58 -12.76 9.78
N GLY A 203 9.40 -12.01 10.85
CA GLY A 203 8.68 -10.76 10.96
C GLY A 203 7.58 -10.83 12.01
N THR A 204 7.11 -9.67 12.48
CA THR A 204 6.02 -9.53 13.45
C THR A 204 5.04 -8.42 13.03
N GLY A 205 4.93 -8.16 11.72
CA GLY A 205 4.02 -7.17 11.13
C GLY A 205 2.66 -7.74 10.76
N LEU A 206 1.85 -6.96 10.05
CA LEU A 206 0.52 -7.39 9.58
C LEU A 206 0.58 -8.64 8.69
N THR A 207 1.63 -8.80 7.88
CA THR A 207 1.83 -10.03 7.08
C THR A 207 1.91 -11.27 7.97
N THR A 208 2.67 -11.19 9.06
CA THR A 208 2.76 -12.30 10.02
C THR A 208 1.42 -12.67 10.62
N ILE A 209 0.61 -11.65 10.94
CA ILE A 209 -0.73 -11.85 11.52
C ILE A 209 -1.64 -12.54 10.50
N ASP A 210 -1.70 -12.04 9.27
CA ASP A 210 -2.49 -12.65 8.20
C ASP A 210 -2.07 -14.11 7.94
N ILE A 211 -0.77 -14.38 7.87
CA ILE A 211 -0.25 -15.73 7.62
C ILE A 211 -0.50 -16.67 8.82
N ALA A 212 -0.30 -16.19 10.05
CA ALA A 212 -0.54 -16.99 11.25
C ALA A 212 -2.02 -17.40 11.38
N THR A 213 -2.94 -16.46 11.16
CA THR A 213 -4.38 -16.75 11.20
C THR A 213 -4.81 -17.65 10.05
N SER A 214 -4.26 -17.50 8.85
CA SER A 214 -4.49 -18.40 7.71
C SER A 214 -4.01 -19.83 8.00
N LEU A 215 -2.79 -19.99 8.50
CA LEU A 215 -2.23 -21.30 8.80
C LEU A 215 -2.99 -22.01 9.93
N ALA A 216 -3.33 -21.29 11.00
CA ALA A 216 -4.11 -21.85 12.11
C ALA A 216 -5.50 -22.34 11.68
N ARG A 217 -6.15 -21.62 10.76
CA ARG A 217 -7.46 -22.00 10.19
C ARG A 217 -7.38 -23.19 9.24
N ARG A 218 -6.33 -23.23 8.40
CA ARG A 218 -6.12 -24.31 7.43
C ARG A 218 -5.64 -25.62 8.10
N HIS A 219 -4.83 -25.47 9.15
CA HIS A 219 -4.11 -26.57 9.78
C HIS A 219 -4.27 -26.53 11.32
N PRO A 220 -5.42 -26.93 11.86
CA PRO A 220 -5.60 -27.02 13.30
C PRO A 220 -4.49 -27.89 13.91
N GLY A 221 -3.77 -27.35 14.90
CA GLY A 221 -2.63 -28.03 15.55
C GLY A 221 -1.25 -27.62 15.01
N VAL A 222 -1.15 -26.79 13.96
CA VAL A 222 0.13 -26.23 13.53
C VAL A 222 0.79 -25.44 14.67
N VAL A 223 2.10 -25.57 14.82
CA VAL A 223 2.88 -24.83 15.82
C VAL A 223 3.72 -23.77 15.10
N MET A 224 3.56 -22.53 15.51
CA MET A 224 4.22 -21.38 14.87
C MET A 224 5.07 -20.60 15.86
N THR A 225 6.25 -20.18 15.41
CA THR A 225 7.08 -19.19 16.14
C THR A 225 7.29 -17.98 15.24
N ALA A 226 6.90 -16.79 15.71
CA ALA A 226 7.19 -15.54 15.02
C ALA A 226 8.38 -14.82 15.64
N THR A 227 9.32 -14.40 14.80
CA THR A 227 10.56 -13.76 15.24
C THR A 227 10.81 -12.43 14.55
N SER A 228 11.32 -11.47 15.31
CA SER A 228 11.88 -10.22 14.78
C SER A 228 12.80 -9.57 15.81
N ARG A 229 13.62 -8.61 15.36
CA ARG A 229 14.62 -7.93 16.20
C ARG A 229 14.05 -7.30 17.49
N HIS A 230 12.80 -6.88 17.50
CA HIS A 230 12.19 -6.14 18.59
C HIS A 230 10.83 -6.70 19.03
N LEU A 231 10.35 -7.76 18.43
CA LEU A 231 9.03 -8.39 18.67
C LEU A 231 7.87 -7.39 18.71
N LEU A 232 7.97 -6.28 17.97
CA LEU A 232 6.92 -5.27 17.89
C LEU A 232 5.77 -5.79 17.04
N LEU A 233 4.61 -5.96 17.64
CA LEU A 233 3.34 -6.19 16.95
C LEU A 233 2.68 -4.86 16.56
N PRO A 234 1.89 -4.81 15.48
CA PRO A 234 1.02 -3.69 15.18
C PRO A 234 0.08 -3.39 16.34
N ALA A 235 -0.08 -2.12 16.66
CA ALA A 235 -1.03 -1.69 17.69
C ALA A 235 -2.47 -1.98 17.27
N VAL A 236 -3.38 -1.96 18.24
CA VAL A 236 -4.82 -2.16 18.00
C VAL A 236 -5.51 -0.81 17.84
N HIS A 237 -6.49 -0.73 16.95
CA HIS A 237 -7.35 0.44 16.84
C HIS A 237 -8.17 0.66 18.12
N LEU A 238 -8.57 1.90 18.39
CA LEU A 238 -9.53 2.21 19.44
C LEU A 238 -10.90 1.57 19.13
N VAL A 239 -11.66 1.21 20.16
CA VAL A 239 -13.03 0.68 20.02
C VAL A 239 -13.96 1.73 19.42
N ALA A 240 -13.87 2.95 19.95
CA ALA A 240 -14.62 4.09 19.45
C ALA A 240 -13.70 5.06 18.73
N PRO A 241 -14.12 5.65 17.60
CA PRO A 241 -13.37 6.71 16.95
C PRO A 241 -13.21 7.90 17.89
N VAL A 242 -11.99 8.42 18.01
CA VAL A 242 -11.68 9.66 18.71
C VAL A 242 -11.17 10.65 17.67
N PRO A 243 -11.63 11.93 17.70
CA PRO A 243 -11.15 12.95 16.78
C PRO A 243 -9.61 13.06 16.82
N ALA A 244 -9.01 13.27 15.66
CA ALA A 244 -7.58 13.47 15.55
C ALA A 244 -7.14 14.69 16.39
N TRP A 245 -5.99 14.57 17.06
CA TRP A 245 -5.37 15.68 17.77
C TRP A 245 -5.02 16.81 16.80
N PRO A 246 -5.06 18.08 17.21
CA PRO A 246 -4.55 19.16 16.37
C PRO A 246 -3.11 18.87 15.92
N GLY A 247 -2.89 18.93 14.61
CA GLY A 247 -1.59 18.55 14.04
C GLY A 247 -0.44 19.45 14.49
N PHE A 248 0.77 19.09 14.13
CA PHE A 248 1.92 19.96 14.31
C PHE A 248 1.78 21.23 13.49
N VAL A 249 2.08 22.35 14.10
CA VAL A 249 2.44 23.55 13.37
C VAL A 249 3.96 23.65 13.41
N SER A 250 4.65 23.37 12.32
CA SER A 250 6.07 23.71 12.23
C SER A 250 6.16 25.25 12.15
N SER A 251 6.77 25.85 13.14
CA SER A 251 7.06 27.27 13.16
C SER A 251 8.17 27.60 12.15
N GLY A 252 7.82 27.95 10.92
CA GLY A 252 8.62 28.74 9.96
C GLY A 252 10.00 28.27 9.51
N GLU A 253 10.70 27.43 10.25
CA GLU A 253 11.99 26.85 9.89
C GLU A 253 11.82 25.47 9.23
N ALA A 254 12.74 25.10 8.33
CA ALA A 254 12.77 23.76 7.75
C ALA A 254 12.83 22.71 8.88
N PRO A 255 11.86 21.80 8.98
CA PRO A 255 11.79 20.88 10.12
C PRO A 255 12.99 19.93 10.09
N ARG A 256 13.58 19.69 11.28
CA ARG A 256 14.61 18.68 11.49
C ARG A 256 14.02 17.54 12.29
N LEU A 257 14.41 16.31 11.96
CA LEU A 257 13.87 15.11 12.62
C LEU A 257 13.89 15.18 14.16
N PRO A 258 15.00 15.60 14.83
CA PRO A 258 15.00 15.71 16.29
C PRO A 258 13.96 16.71 16.83
N GLY A 259 13.70 17.79 16.09
CA GLY A 259 12.68 18.79 16.44
C GLY A 259 11.27 18.20 16.36
N LEU A 260 10.95 17.52 15.26
CA LEU A 260 9.67 16.84 15.06
C LEU A 260 9.41 15.76 16.13
N LEU A 261 10.42 14.97 16.47
CA LEU A 261 10.30 13.93 17.51
C LEU A 261 10.09 14.53 18.90
N ARG A 262 10.75 15.64 19.24
CA ARG A 262 10.53 16.35 20.52
C ARG A 262 9.10 16.90 20.61
N GLU A 263 8.62 17.51 19.52
CA GLU A 263 7.25 18.04 19.48
C GLU A 263 6.21 16.93 19.58
N PHE A 264 6.39 15.83 18.83
CA PHE A 264 5.54 14.66 18.96
C PHE A 264 5.51 14.11 20.39
N GLY A 265 6.68 13.95 21.01
CA GLY A 265 6.78 13.52 22.39
C GLY A 265 6.13 14.50 23.38
N ARG A 266 6.17 15.81 23.12
CA ARG A 266 5.47 16.81 23.93
C ARG A 266 3.95 16.62 23.83
N GLN A 267 3.42 16.47 22.62
CA GLN A 267 1.97 16.26 22.39
C GLN A 267 1.49 14.95 23.02
N LEU A 268 2.27 13.86 22.91
CA LEU A 268 1.96 12.60 23.59
C LEU A 268 1.85 12.77 25.11
N ARG A 269 2.77 13.51 25.73
CA ARG A 269 2.70 13.81 27.19
C ARG A 269 1.50 14.66 27.53
N THR A 270 1.15 15.64 26.69
CA THR A 270 -0.04 16.49 26.90
C THR A 270 -1.32 15.64 26.84
N ALA A 271 -1.47 14.78 25.84
CA ALA A 271 -2.60 13.88 25.73
C ALA A 271 -2.69 12.92 26.92
N SER A 272 -1.56 12.31 27.30
CA SER A 272 -1.51 11.42 28.47
C SER A 272 -1.88 12.13 29.78
N ALA A 273 -1.46 13.36 29.98
CA ALA A 273 -1.80 14.16 31.16
C ALA A 273 -3.32 14.54 31.19
N ALA A 274 -3.96 14.60 30.03
CA ALA A 274 -5.40 14.81 29.89
C ALA A 274 -6.21 13.50 29.97
N GLY A 275 -5.58 12.34 30.16
CA GLY A 275 -6.24 11.03 30.14
C GLY A 275 -6.61 10.55 28.75
N GLU A 276 -6.13 11.21 27.69
CA GLU A 276 -6.43 10.88 26.31
C GLU A 276 -5.52 9.78 25.76
N PRO A 277 -5.98 8.92 24.87
CA PRO A 277 -5.17 7.91 24.23
C PRO A 277 -4.15 8.54 23.26
N TRP A 278 -3.09 7.79 22.92
CA TRP A 278 -2.02 8.29 22.04
C TRP A 278 -2.42 8.28 20.54
N GLN A 279 -3.39 7.46 20.14
CA GLN A 279 -3.74 7.27 18.72
C GLN A 279 -4.15 8.57 18.03
N PRO A 280 -5.02 9.44 18.61
CA PRO A 280 -5.36 10.73 18.04
C PRO A 280 -4.16 11.64 17.76
N VAL A 281 -3.11 11.58 18.60
CA VAL A 281 -1.90 12.39 18.40
C VAL A 281 -1.18 11.97 17.12
N LEU A 282 -1.04 10.67 16.88
CA LEU A 282 -0.43 10.15 15.65
C LEU A 282 -1.32 10.42 14.43
N ASP A 283 -2.64 10.26 14.57
CA ASP A 283 -3.60 10.52 13.50
C ASP A 283 -3.61 12.01 13.09
N GLY A 284 -3.35 12.93 14.01
CA GLY A 284 -3.20 14.37 13.76
C GLY A 284 -1.98 14.73 12.88
N VAL A 285 -0.96 13.87 12.82
CA VAL A 285 0.20 14.07 11.94
C VAL A 285 -0.11 13.72 10.48
N ARG A 286 -1.05 12.79 10.22
CA ARG A 286 -1.33 12.26 8.88
C ARG A 286 -1.56 13.32 7.80
N PRO A 287 -2.39 14.35 7.99
CA PRO A 287 -2.64 15.35 6.94
C PRO A 287 -1.38 16.09 6.49
N GLN A 288 -0.35 16.11 7.33
CA GLN A 288 0.88 16.86 7.10
C GLN A 288 2.07 15.97 6.71
N ILE A 289 1.90 14.63 6.75
CA ILE A 289 3.03 13.69 6.66
C ILE A 289 3.85 13.85 5.38
N HIS A 290 3.19 14.07 4.23
CA HIS A 290 3.89 14.29 2.96
C HIS A 290 4.74 15.55 3.00
N ALA A 291 4.19 16.67 3.49
CA ALA A 291 4.92 17.94 3.58
C ALA A 291 6.08 17.85 4.59
N LEU A 292 5.84 17.25 5.76
CA LEU A 292 6.87 17.04 6.77
C LEU A 292 8.01 16.16 6.25
N TRP A 293 7.67 15.07 5.57
CA TRP A 293 8.65 14.17 4.97
C TRP A 293 9.49 14.85 3.89
N GLN A 294 8.84 15.58 2.99
CA GLN A 294 9.53 16.29 1.90
C GLN A 294 10.43 17.42 2.41
N ALA A 295 10.09 18.03 3.54
CA ALA A 295 10.90 19.07 4.16
C ALA A 295 12.13 18.54 4.91
N LEU A 296 12.20 17.23 5.24
CA LEU A 296 13.38 16.60 5.82
C LEU A 296 14.50 16.46 4.78
N ASP A 297 15.74 16.76 5.19
CA ASP A 297 16.91 16.45 4.37
C ASP A 297 17.17 14.93 4.26
N ALA A 298 18.02 14.53 3.32
CA ALA A 298 18.34 13.12 3.06
C ALA A 298 18.94 12.41 4.29
N ALA A 299 19.69 13.13 5.12
CA ALA A 299 20.31 12.56 6.33
C ALA A 299 19.25 12.25 7.39
N ASP A 300 18.29 13.15 7.59
CA ASP A 300 17.18 12.98 8.54
C ASP A 300 16.20 11.91 8.06
N ARG A 301 15.91 11.82 6.74
CA ARG A 301 15.13 10.70 6.18
C ARG A 301 15.80 9.36 6.44
N LYS A 302 17.11 9.22 6.18
CA LYS A 302 17.86 8.00 6.48
C LYS A 302 17.85 7.65 7.97
N ARG A 303 18.01 8.65 8.87
CA ARG A 303 17.91 8.44 10.33
C ARG A 303 16.52 7.97 10.74
N PHE A 304 15.47 8.57 10.17
CA PHE A 304 14.10 8.13 10.42
C PHE A 304 13.91 6.67 10.04
N VAL A 305 14.32 6.29 8.82
CA VAL A 305 14.21 4.90 8.32
C VAL A 305 14.97 3.94 9.24
N ALA A 306 16.18 4.29 9.66
CA ALA A 306 17.02 3.41 10.47
C ALA A 306 16.51 3.22 11.92
N HIS A 307 15.90 4.24 12.54
CA HIS A 307 15.65 4.26 13.98
C HIS A 307 14.19 4.48 14.39
N VAL A 308 13.36 5.07 13.54
CA VAL A 308 11.98 5.46 13.87
C VAL A 308 10.94 4.67 13.10
N ALA A 309 11.19 4.39 11.82
CA ALA A 309 10.24 3.83 10.87
C ALA A 309 9.49 2.59 11.42
N ARG A 310 10.21 1.64 12.03
CA ARG A 310 9.56 0.43 12.55
C ARG A 310 8.58 0.74 13.70
N ARG A 311 8.93 1.70 14.58
CA ARG A 311 8.01 2.15 15.65
C ARG A 311 6.84 2.92 15.06
N TRP A 312 7.10 3.78 14.06
CA TRP A 312 6.05 4.46 13.32
C TRP A 312 5.07 3.44 12.72
N ASP A 313 5.58 2.48 11.95
CA ASP A 313 4.76 1.50 11.22
C ASP A 313 3.81 0.72 12.14
N VAL A 314 4.28 0.22 13.28
CA VAL A 314 3.44 -0.57 14.20
C VAL A 314 2.36 0.26 14.91
N HIS A 315 2.57 1.55 15.08
CA HIS A 315 1.56 2.44 15.67
C HIS A 315 0.63 3.04 14.62
N ARG A 316 1.12 3.19 13.39
CA ARG A 316 0.35 3.75 12.27
C ARG A 316 -0.51 2.72 11.56
N HIS A 317 0.03 1.57 11.25
CA HIS A 317 -0.65 0.47 10.57
C HIS A 317 -1.22 -0.50 11.61
N ARG A 318 -2.28 -0.05 12.28
CA ARG A 318 -2.93 -0.78 13.36
C ARG A 318 -3.77 -1.94 12.83
N MET A 319 -4.04 -2.91 13.69
CA MET A 319 -4.96 -4.01 13.40
C MET A 319 -6.35 -3.73 13.96
N ALA A 320 -7.37 -4.32 13.36
CA ALA A 320 -8.73 -4.34 13.89
C ALA A 320 -8.79 -5.12 15.20
N GLN A 321 -9.76 -4.81 16.06
CA GLN A 321 -9.91 -5.49 17.36
C GLN A 321 -10.24 -6.97 17.20
N SER A 322 -11.06 -7.34 16.20
CA SER A 322 -11.37 -8.74 15.90
C SER A 322 -10.12 -9.52 15.47
N VAL A 323 -9.19 -8.87 14.74
CA VAL A 323 -7.90 -9.47 14.36
C VAL A 323 -7.00 -9.67 15.59
N TRP A 324 -6.99 -8.70 16.52
CA TRP A 324 -6.28 -8.85 17.79
C TRP A 324 -6.85 -9.98 18.64
N ALA A 325 -8.18 -10.09 18.73
CA ALA A 325 -8.82 -11.16 19.49
C ALA A 325 -8.43 -12.54 18.96
N GLU A 326 -8.37 -12.73 17.64
CA GLU A 326 -7.92 -13.97 17.03
C GLU A 326 -6.42 -14.21 17.28
N LEU A 327 -5.57 -13.20 17.07
CA LEU A 327 -4.13 -13.32 17.30
C LEU A 327 -3.81 -13.63 18.77
N SER A 328 -4.46 -12.96 19.73
CA SER A 328 -4.24 -13.19 21.16
C SER A 328 -4.65 -14.62 21.55
N ALA A 329 -5.75 -15.16 21.00
CA ALA A 329 -6.14 -16.53 21.23
C ALA A 329 -5.09 -17.55 20.73
N LEU A 330 -4.44 -17.28 19.59
CA LEU A 330 -3.32 -18.10 19.09
C LEU A 330 -2.10 -18.04 20.02
N ILE A 331 -1.82 -16.87 20.59
CA ILE A 331 -0.72 -16.70 21.55
C ILE A 331 -1.06 -17.39 22.88
N ASP A 332 -2.24 -17.17 23.42
CA ASP A 332 -2.70 -17.71 24.70
C ASP A 332 -2.78 -19.26 24.68
N SER A 333 -3.15 -19.85 23.53
CA SER A 333 -3.17 -21.30 23.33
C SER A 333 -1.78 -21.91 23.10
N GLY A 334 -0.73 -21.09 22.91
CA GLY A 334 0.59 -21.57 22.52
C GLY A 334 0.72 -22.02 21.06
N THR A 335 -0.33 -21.83 20.24
CA THR A 335 -0.27 -22.09 18.79
C THR A 335 0.72 -21.15 18.08
N LEU A 336 0.82 -19.91 18.57
CA LEU A 336 1.80 -18.93 18.12
C LEU A 336 2.66 -18.44 19.29
N THR A 337 3.97 -18.63 19.20
CA THR A 337 4.95 -18.08 20.15
C THR A 337 5.71 -16.92 19.55
N LEU A 338 5.98 -15.88 20.34
CA LEU A 338 6.86 -14.77 19.94
C LEU A 338 8.23 -14.97 20.57
N SER A 339 9.30 -15.07 19.76
CA SER A 339 10.67 -15.27 20.26
C SER A 339 11.66 -14.36 19.52
N ALA A 340 12.48 -13.63 20.28
CA ALA A 340 13.57 -12.84 19.72
C ALA A 340 14.78 -13.69 19.33
N ASP A 341 14.94 -14.84 19.94
CA ASP A 341 16.02 -15.79 19.69
C ASP A 341 15.44 -17.15 19.37
N VAL A 342 15.73 -17.63 18.19
CA VAL A 342 15.37 -18.95 17.66
C VAL A 342 16.63 -19.71 17.24
N SER A 343 17.81 -19.24 17.66
CA SER A 343 19.08 -19.91 17.38
C SER A 343 19.10 -21.28 18.04
N GLY A 344 19.40 -22.31 17.27
CA GLY A 344 19.40 -23.70 17.76
C GLY A 344 18.03 -24.39 17.77
N GLU A 345 16.95 -23.69 17.39
CA GLU A 345 15.67 -24.34 17.14
C GLU A 345 15.59 -24.89 15.71
N GLU A 346 14.83 -25.96 15.55
CA GLU A 346 14.55 -26.59 14.25
C GLU A 346 13.13 -26.31 13.82
N PHE A 347 12.95 -25.99 12.53
CA PHE A 347 11.67 -25.73 11.89
C PHE A 347 11.58 -26.48 10.57
N ASP A 348 10.39 -26.99 10.25
CA ASP A 348 10.14 -27.62 8.95
C ASP A 348 10.06 -26.56 7.84
N VAL A 349 9.48 -25.41 8.15
CA VAL A 349 9.26 -24.32 7.19
C VAL A 349 9.55 -22.97 7.82
N ALA A 350 10.30 -22.12 7.11
CA ALA A 350 10.40 -20.68 7.41
C ALA A 350 9.63 -19.87 6.37
N VAL A 351 8.80 -18.93 6.82
CA VAL A 351 7.99 -18.05 5.96
C VAL A 351 8.47 -16.61 6.12
N ASN A 352 8.82 -15.98 5.00
CA ASN A 352 9.28 -14.59 4.98
C ASN A 352 8.12 -13.61 5.09
N CYS A 353 7.84 -13.12 6.29
CA CYS A 353 6.81 -12.13 6.60
C CYS A 353 7.38 -10.72 6.83
N THR A 354 8.55 -10.39 6.26
CA THR A 354 9.22 -9.08 6.48
C THR A 354 8.58 -7.93 5.72
N GLY A 355 7.60 -8.22 4.84
CA GLY A 355 6.95 -7.24 3.97
C GLY A 355 7.67 -7.04 2.63
N PRO A 356 7.14 -6.16 1.77
CA PRO A 356 7.65 -5.97 0.42
C PRO A 356 9.05 -5.34 0.42
N ASN A 357 9.81 -5.63 -0.63
CA ASN A 357 11.07 -4.96 -0.93
C ASN A 357 10.82 -3.52 -1.44
N SER A 358 11.87 -2.76 -1.68
CA SER A 358 11.78 -1.48 -2.40
C SER A 358 11.33 -1.70 -3.84
N VAL A 359 10.45 -0.84 -4.37
CA VAL A 359 10.07 -0.87 -5.79
C VAL A 359 11.27 -0.57 -6.69
N ALA A 360 12.22 0.24 -6.21
CA ALA A 360 13.46 0.53 -6.92
C ALA A 360 14.55 -0.55 -6.76
N ALA A 361 14.26 -1.68 -6.08
CA ALA A 361 15.20 -2.80 -6.01
C ALA A 361 15.30 -3.48 -7.39
N PRO A 362 16.51 -3.87 -7.83
CA PRO A 362 16.69 -4.51 -9.12
C PRO A 362 16.22 -5.97 -9.12
N GLY A 363 15.93 -6.50 -10.33
CA GLY A 363 15.75 -7.93 -10.59
C GLY A 363 14.36 -8.49 -10.31
N TRP A 364 13.37 -7.70 -9.92
CA TRP A 364 12.01 -8.16 -9.71
C TRP A 364 11.06 -7.84 -10.88
N SER A 365 11.42 -6.87 -11.72
CA SER A 365 10.63 -6.44 -12.86
C SER A 365 11.53 -5.93 -14.00
N PRO A 366 11.44 -6.52 -15.21
CA PRO A 366 12.17 -6.01 -16.38
C PRO A 366 11.89 -4.53 -16.68
N LEU A 367 10.64 -4.10 -16.48
CA LEU A 367 10.23 -2.70 -16.64
C LEU A 367 11.01 -1.78 -15.70
N VAL A 368 11.08 -2.14 -14.42
CA VAL A 368 11.79 -1.33 -13.40
C VAL A 368 13.29 -1.31 -13.70
N ASP A 369 13.89 -2.46 -14.02
CA ASP A 369 15.32 -2.56 -14.37
C ASP A 369 15.65 -1.73 -15.62
N GLY A 370 14.79 -1.75 -16.63
CA GLY A 370 14.91 -0.94 -17.84
C GLY A 370 14.84 0.56 -17.56
N LEU A 371 13.85 1.01 -16.77
CA LEU A 371 13.68 2.42 -16.40
C LEU A 371 14.87 2.96 -15.60
N LEU A 372 15.39 2.18 -14.63
CA LEU A 372 16.57 2.54 -13.85
C LEU A 372 17.81 2.58 -14.71
N SER A 373 18.03 1.58 -15.57
CA SER A 373 19.21 1.49 -16.44
C SER A 373 19.24 2.61 -17.48
N ALA A 374 18.08 3.00 -18.00
CA ALA A 374 17.96 4.13 -18.93
C ALA A 374 18.07 5.51 -18.26
N GLY A 375 18.09 5.56 -16.92
CA GLY A 375 18.05 6.80 -16.16
C GLY A 375 16.72 7.57 -16.31
N ALA A 376 15.66 6.91 -16.77
CA ALA A 376 14.34 7.49 -16.89
C ALA A 376 13.72 7.77 -15.48
N VAL A 377 14.13 6.99 -14.51
CA VAL A 377 13.83 7.17 -13.09
C VAL A 377 15.08 6.96 -12.24
N VAL A 378 15.12 7.53 -11.05
CA VAL A 378 16.18 7.27 -10.06
C VAL A 378 15.56 6.79 -8.74
N PRO A 379 16.30 5.97 -7.95
CA PRO A 379 15.88 5.65 -6.59
C PRO A 379 15.85 6.92 -5.74
N ASP A 380 14.90 6.99 -4.81
CA ASP A 380 14.88 8.06 -3.81
C ASP A 380 16.10 7.99 -2.88
N PRO A 381 16.49 9.10 -2.21
CA PRO A 381 17.68 9.13 -1.35
C PRO A 381 17.66 8.16 -0.16
N ALA A 382 16.49 7.66 0.23
CA ALA A 382 16.34 6.68 1.32
C ALA A 382 16.30 5.22 0.82
N GLY A 383 16.23 5.02 -0.51
CA GLY A 383 16.20 3.70 -1.15
C GLY A 383 14.88 2.95 -1.00
N LEU A 384 13.77 3.64 -0.74
CA LEU A 384 12.47 3.02 -0.47
C LEU A 384 11.56 2.91 -1.70
N GLY A 385 11.90 3.62 -2.78
CA GLY A 385 11.14 3.66 -4.01
C GLY A 385 11.82 4.57 -5.03
N PHE A 386 11.04 5.16 -5.93
CA PHE A 386 11.53 6.15 -6.89
C PHE A 386 11.52 7.56 -6.29
N ASP A 387 12.42 8.41 -6.78
CA ASP A 387 12.37 9.84 -6.51
C ASP A 387 11.28 10.50 -7.37
N ALA A 388 10.50 11.38 -6.75
CA ALA A 388 9.36 12.02 -7.36
C ALA A 388 9.01 13.35 -6.68
N ASP A 389 8.26 14.19 -7.37
CA ASP A 389 7.63 15.36 -6.76
C ASP A 389 6.35 15.01 -5.96
N ALA A 390 5.71 16.03 -5.39
CA ALA A 390 4.50 15.86 -4.58
C ALA A 390 3.29 15.33 -5.38
N SER A 391 3.30 15.45 -6.70
CA SER A 391 2.25 14.94 -7.58
C SER A 391 2.48 13.50 -8.05
N GLY A 392 3.61 12.89 -7.66
CA GLY A 392 4.02 11.57 -8.14
C GLY A 392 4.72 11.59 -9.51
N ALA A 393 5.06 12.77 -10.04
CA ALA A 393 5.86 12.91 -11.25
C ALA A 393 7.30 12.48 -10.97
N LEU A 394 7.81 11.51 -11.75
CA LEU A 394 9.09 10.85 -11.48
C LEU A 394 10.28 11.73 -11.89
N VAL A 395 11.38 11.60 -11.14
CA VAL A 395 12.64 12.31 -11.39
C VAL A 395 13.59 11.39 -12.16
N GLY A 396 14.12 11.88 -13.27
CA GLY A 396 15.16 11.18 -14.06
C GLY A 396 16.57 11.48 -13.58
N ALA A 397 17.56 10.74 -14.11
CA ALA A 397 18.97 10.85 -13.75
C ALA A 397 19.58 12.24 -14.02
N ALA A 398 19.02 13.00 -14.97
CA ALA A 398 19.40 14.39 -15.23
C ALA A 398 18.82 15.39 -14.20
N GLY A 399 18.07 14.95 -13.18
CA GLY A 399 17.43 15.78 -12.18
C GLY A 399 16.13 16.44 -12.65
N GLY A 400 15.67 16.19 -13.87
CA GLY A 400 14.43 16.70 -14.41
C GLY A 400 13.21 15.94 -13.89
N VAL A 401 12.14 16.69 -13.51
CA VAL A 401 10.85 16.11 -13.18
C VAL A 401 10.09 15.79 -14.46
N SER A 402 9.62 14.56 -14.62
CA SER A 402 8.88 14.15 -15.81
C SER A 402 7.53 14.86 -15.91
N THR A 403 7.14 15.18 -17.13
CA THR A 403 5.78 15.67 -17.44
C THR A 403 4.86 14.56 -17.94
N ARG A 404 5.39 13.35 -18.15
CA ARG A 404 4.69 12.23 -18.79
C ARG A 404 4.77 10.93 -18.01
N LEU A 405 5.72 10.76 -17.09
CA LEU A 405 5.90 9.54 -16.32
C LEU A 405 5.65 9.82 -14.84
N PHE A 406 4.63 9.15 -14.32
CA PHE A 406 4.19 9.27 -12.93
C PHE A 406 4.22 7.92 -12.25
N ALA A 407 4.21 7.92 -10.92
CA ALA A 407 3.99 6.72 -10.14
C ALA A 407 2.94 6.96 -9.04
N ILE A 408 2.39 5.86 -8.51
CA ILE A 408 1.43 5.87 -7.40
C ILE A 408 1.66 4.66 -6.49
N GLY A 409 1.31 4.80 -5.22
CA GLY A 409 1.40 3.71 -4.25
C GLY A 409 2.83 3.46 -3.76
N ALA A 410 3.21 2.20 -3.59
CA ALA A 410 4.48 1.79 -2.98
C ALA A 410 5.73 2.40 -3.66
N ALA A 411 5.66 2.68 -4.95
CA ALA A 411 6.74 3.30 -5.72
C ALA A 411 7.16 4.68 -5.18
N LEU A 412 6.26 5.39 -4.50
CA LEU A 412 6.47 6.73 -3.96
C LEU A 412 6.85 6.75 -2.47
N LYS A 413 7.07 5.59 -1.84
CA LYS A 413 7.31 5.54 -0.39
C LYS A 413 8.50 6.41 0.04
N GLY A 414 9.55 6.47 -0.75
CA GLY A 414 10.71 7.32 -0.47
C GLY A 414 10.47 8.81 -0.66
N ALA A 415 9.63 9.19 -1.64
CA ALA A 415 9.31 10.57 -1.92
C ALA A 415 8.28 11.18 -0.94
N LEU A 416 7.29 10.36 -0.49
CA LEU A 416 6.13 10.84 0.28
C LEU A 416 5.92 10.14 1.63
N TRP A 417 6.63 9.05 1.94
CA TRP A 417 6.54 8.19 3.12
C TRP A 417 5.23 7.39 3.21
N GLU A 418 4.09 8.04 3.41
CA GLU A 418 2.76 7.40 3.49
C GLU A 418 2.11 7.39 2.10
N THR A 419 2.05 6.23 1.45
CA THR A 419 1.61 6.14 0.04
C THR A 419 0.78 4.91 -0.28
N VAL A 420 0.54 4.02 0.70
CA VAL A 420 -0.09 2.72 0.44
C VAL A 420 -1.48 2.56 1.05
N ALA A 421 -1.86 3.40 2.00
CA ALA A 421 -3.21 3.39 2.53
C ALA A 421 -4.18 4.14 1.60
N VAL A 422 -5.44 3.72 1.57
CA VAL A 422 -6.44 4.23 0.61
C VAL A 422 -6.55 5.76 0.59
N PRO A 423 -6.64 6.47 1.73
CA PRO A 423 -6.71 7.94 1.70
C PRO A 423 -5.51 8.60 1.02
N GLU A 424 -4.31 8.08 1.26
CA GLU A 424 -3.07 8.60 0.70
C GLU A 424 -2.94 8.26 -0.79
N VAL A 425 -3.35 7.05 -1.21
CA VAL A 425 -3.41 6.66 -2.63
C VAL A 425 -4.39 7.56 -3.38
N ARG A 426 -5.58 7.81 -2.82
CA ARG A 426 -6.59 8.70 -3.39
C ARG A 426 -6.07 10.13 -3.54
N LEU A 427 -5.41 10.67 -2.52
CA LEU A 427 -4.80 12.00 -2.55
C LEU A 427 -3.77 12.13 -3.70
N VAL A 428 -2.89 11.13 -3.84
CA VAL A 428 -1.89 11.13 -4.93
C VAL A 428 -2.57 10.99 -6.29
N ALA A 429 -3.60 10.15 -6.42
CA ALA A 429 -4.37 10.04 -7.66
C ALA A 429 -5.00 11.37 -8.09
N THR A 430 -5.57 12.12 -7.13
CA THR A 430 -6.10 13.47 -7.38
C THR A 430 -4.99 14.42 -7.87
N ARG A 431 -3.82 14.43 -7.24
CA ARG A 431 -2.69 15.27 -7.66
C ARG A 431 -2.16 14.91 -9.05
N ILE A 432 -2.10 13.62 -9.39
CA ILE A 432 -1.77 13.16 -10.75
C ILE A 432 -2.81 13.70 -11.73
N ALA A 433 -4.11 13.57 -11.43
CA ALA A 433 -5.16 14.07 -12.30
C ALA A 433 -5.10 15.59 -12.51
N GLU A 434 -4.80 16.37 -11.46
CA GLU A 434 -4.58 17.82 -11.55
C GLU A 434 -3.36 18.19 -12.41
N ARG A 435 -2.30 17.37 -12.38
CA ARG A 435 -1.09 17.60 -13.17
C ARG A 435 -1.28 17.23 -14.62
N VAL A 436 -2.04 16.16 -14.90
CA VAL A 436 -2.37 15.67 -16.25
C VAL A 436 -3.42 16.57 -16.93
N LEU A 437 -4.40 17.05 -16.17
CA LEU A 437 -5.49 17.93 -16.61
C LEU A 437 -5.43 19.26 -15.84
N PRO A 438 -4.52 20.16 -16.19
CA PRO A 438 -4.43 21.46 -15.53
C PRO A 438 -5.66 22.32 -15.85
N ALA A 439 -6.02 23.22 -14.90
CA ALA A 439 -7.12 24.17 -15.04
C ALA A 439 -6.91 25.17 -16.18
#